data_fb36a078b9208a7a4cbd2cba34bead7a
#
_entry.id   fb36a078b9208a7a4cbd2cba34bead7a
#
_cell.length_a   1.000
_cell.length_b   1.000
_cell.length_c   1.000
_cell.angle_alpha   90.00
_cell.angle_beta   90.00
_cell.angle_gamma   90.00
#
_symmetry.space_group_name_H-M   'P 1'
#
loop_
_entity.id
_entity.type
_entity.pdbx_description
1 polymer ?
#
loop_
_entity_poly.entity_id
_entity_poly.type
_entity_poly.pdbx_seq_one_letter_code
_entity_poly.pdbx_strand_id
1 'polypeptide(L)'
;LPNYNDVRALCFCVDQQHANYMNAKFTLAGLKSAVLTSENSKYRNVEIKRLAEKKINYLFVVDMFNEGIDIPAIDTVLFLRPTESLTIFLRQFGRGLRKAKDKKYLTVLDFVGHSRAEFNYMDRFRALMGRTSMSVKEEVEKDFPHLPLGCTIQLEPKAKEYIIQNINGYINSFKKTRII
;
A
#
# COMPACT_ATOMS: atom_id res chain seq x y z
N LEU A 1 -10.97 -6.43 11.94
CA LEU A 1 -10.90 -5.67 10.68
C LEU A 1 -11.74 -4.40 10.81
N PRO A 2 -11.31 -3.27 10.25
CA PRO A 2 -12.13 -2.06 10.23
C PRO A 2 -13.44 -2.32 9.48
N ASN A 3 -14.49 -1.59 9.86
CA ASN A 3 -15.75 -1.64 9.14
C ASN A 3 -15.55 -1.04 7.74
N TYR A 4 -15.62 -1.88 6.71
CA TYR A 4 -15.38 -1.50 5.31
C TYR A 4 -16.35 -0.42 4.79
N ASN A 5 -17.48 -0.19 5.46
CA ASN A 5 -18.41 0.89 5.16
C ASN A 5 -18.09 2.21 5.88
N ASP A 6 -17.07 2.23 6.74
CA ASP A 6 -16.73 3.40 7.56
C ASP A 6 -15.23 3.79 7.44
N VAL A 7 -14.59 3.44 6.35
CA VAL A 7 -13.20 3.77 6.05
C VAL A 7 -13.08 5.03 5.21
N ARG A 8 -11.88 5.62 5.21
CA ARG A 8 -11.41 6.64 4.26
C ARG A 8 -10.21 6.07 3.53
N ALA A 9 -10.49 5.36 2.45
CA ALA A 9 -9.51 4.56 1.73
C ALA A 9 -8.99 5.28 0.49
N LEU A 10 -7.66 5.34 0.35
CA LEU A 10 -6.97 5.74 -0.86
C LEU A 10 -6.44 4.49 -1.56
N CYS A 11 -6.85 4.28 -2.82
CA CYS A 11 -6.60 3.05 -3.56
C CYS A 11 -5.73 3.35 -4.79
N PHE A 12 -4.49 2.86 -4.80
CA PHE A 12 -3.54 3.09 -5.89
C PHE A 12 -3.69 2.04 -6.98
N CYS A 13 -4.08 2.47 -8.17
CA CYS A 13 -4.31 1.62 -9.34
C CYS A 13 -3.17 1.73 -10.36
N VAL A 14 -3.06 0.73 -11.25
CA VAL A 14 -2.06 0.67 -12.32
C VAL A 14 -2.29 1.78 -13.34
N ASP A 15 -3.55 1.90 -13.82
CA ASP A 15 -3.98 2.83 -14.86
C ASP A 15 -5.46 3.21 -14.67
N GLN A 16 -5.96 4.05 -15.56
CA GLN A 16 -7.34 4.53 -15.54
C GLN A 16 -8.37 3.41 -15.76
N GLN A 17 -8.06 2.45 -16.62
CA GLN A 17 -8.93 1.32 -16.90
C GLN A 17 -9.13 0.47 -15.65
N HIS A 18 -8.03 0.19 -14.96
CA HIS A 18 -8.03 -0.53 -13.68
C HIS A 18 -8.82 0.24 -12.61
N ALA A 19 -8.58 1.55 -12.48
CA ALA A 19 -9.30 2.38 -11.50
C ALA A 19 -10.82 2.39 -11.75
N ASN A 20 -11.25 2.53 -13.01
CA ASN A 20 -12.65 2.48 -13.39
C ASN A 20 -13.27 1.10 -13.15
N TYR A 21 -12.55 0.01 -13.49
CA TYR A 21 -12.98 -1.36 -13.23
C TYR A 21 -13.20 -1.60 -11.73
N MET A 22 -12.24 -1.22 -10.88
CA MET A 22 -12.35 -1.38 -9.45
C MET A 22 -13.49 -0.56 -8.85
N ASN A 23 -13.65 0.69 -9.31
CA ASN A 23 -14.76 1.52 -8.90
C ASN A 23 -16.12 0.88 -9.24
N ALA A 24 -16.28 0.35 -10.46
CA ALA A 24 -17.50 -0.34 -10.87
C ALA A 24 -17.77 -1.56 -9.96
N LYS A 25 -16.76 -2.37 -9.66
CA LYS A 25 -16.91 -3.54 -8.78
C LYS A 25 -17.29 -3.15 -7.35
N PHE A 26 -16.68 -2.10 -6.79
CA PHE A 26 -17.00 -1.60 -5.47
C PHE A 26 -18.41 -1.01 -5.40
N THR A 27 -18.82 -0.25 -6.43
CA THR A 27 -20.18 0.29 -6.54
C THR A 27 -21.22 -0.83 -6.62
N LEU A 28 -20.97 -1.87 -7.41
CA LEU A 28 -21.84 -3.06 -7.48
C LEU A 28 -21.94 -3.79 -6.14
N ALA A 29 -20.88 -3.78 -5.34
CA ALA A 29 -20.89 -4.32 -3.98
C ALA A 29 -21.54 -3.39 -2.94
N GLY A 30 -22.15 -2.27 -3.35
CA GLY A 30 -22.79 -1.30 -2.47
C GLY A 30 -21.85 -0.37 -1.73
N LEU A 31 -20.55 -0.34 -2.10
CA LEU A 31 -19.55 0.53 -1.47
C LEU A 31 -19.52 1.90 -2.15
N LYS A 32 -19.47 2.96 -1.36
CA LYS A 32 -19.40 4.34 -1.86
C LYS A 32 -17.98 4.63 -2.35
N SER A 33 -17.80 4.73 -3.65
CA SER A 33 -16.50 4.92 -4.27
C SER A 33 -16.50 5.98 -5.37
N ALA A 34 -15.31 6.46 -5.72
CA ALA A 34 -15.08 7.38 -6.83
C ALA A 34 -13.71 7.13 -7.46
N VAL A 35 -13.52 7.65 -8.67
CA VAL A 35 -12.24 7.61 -9.41
C VAL A 35 -11.70 9.03 -9.60
N LEU A 36 -10.41 9.19 -9.39
CA LEU A 36 -9.70 10.43 -9.67
C LEU A 36 -8.44 10.14 -10.50
N THR A 37 -8.46 10.66 -11.73
CA THR A 37 -7.39 10.49 -12.74
C THR A 37 -6.98 11.85 -13.29
N SER A 38 -6.03 11.88 -14.24
CA SER A 38 -5.64 13.10 -14.94
C SER A 38 -6.81 13.78 -15.67
N GLU A 39 -7.71 13.01 -16.24
CA GLU A 39 -8.84 13.51 -17.03
C GLU A 39 -9.85 14.31 -16.21
N ASN A 40 -10.07 13.90 -14.95
CA ASN A 40 -11.00 14.56 -14.06
C ASN A 40 -10.31 15.34 -12.91
N SER A 41 -9.04 15.68 -13.07
CA SER A 41 -8.21 16.36 -12.06
C SER A 41 -8.81 17.65 -11.52
N LYS A 42 -9.64 18.36 -12.31
CA LYS A 42 -10.38 19.54 -11.86
C LYS A 42 -11.31 19.28 -10.68
N TYR A 43 -11.75 18.05 -10.48
CA TYR A 43 -12.60 17.66 -9.34
C TYR A 43 -11.79 17.18 -8.13
N ARG A 44 -10.48 17.24 -8.16
CA ARG A 44 -9.58 16.74 -7.11
C ARG A 44 -9.99 17.19 -5.71
N ASN A 45 -10.13 18.48 -5.50
CA ASN A 45 -10.48 19.03 -4.19
C ASN A 45 -11.88 18.59 -3.73
N VAL A 46 -12.80 18.44 -4.67
CA VAL A 46 -14.17 17.95 -4.39
C VAL A 46 -14.13 16.52 -3.90
N GLU A 47 -13.45 15.62 -4.63
CA GLU A 47 -13.38 14.20 -4.27
C GLU A 47 -12.61 13.98 -2.96
N ILE A 48 -11.54 14.74 -2.72
CA ILE A 48 -10.81 14.73 -1.45
C ILE A 48 -11.72 15.12 -0.29
N LYS A 49 -12.50 16.19 -0.45
CA LYS A 49 -13.45 16.63 0.57
C LYS A 49 -14.55 15.59 0.80
N ARG A 50 -15.07 14.97 -0.25
CA ARG A 50 -16.06 13.89 -0.16
C ARG A 50 -15.53 12.69 0.63
N LEU A 51 -14.26 12.32 0.40
CA LEU A 51 -13.59 11.25 1.15
C LEU A 51 -13.40 11.63 2.63
N ALA A 52 -12.92 12.84 2.91
CA ALA A 52 -12.74 13.32 4.27
C ALA A 52 -14.06 13.36 5.07
N GLU A 53 -15.16 13.74 4.42
CA GLU A 53 -16.52 13.81 4.99
C GLU A 53 -17.26 12.46 4.96
N LYS A 54 -16.60 11.35 4.53
CA LYS A 54 -17.21 10.01 4.38
C LYS A 54 -18.44 9.97 3.45
N LYS A 55 -18.54 10.91 2.52
CA LYS A 55 -19.53 10.88 1.43
C LYS A 55 -19.19 9.80 0.40
N ILE A 56 -17.91 9.49 0.28
CA ILE A 56 -17.35 8.28 -0.32
C ILE A 56 -16.41 7.64 0.68
N ASN A 57 -16.20 6.32 0.56
CA ASN A 57 -15.31 5.55 1.43
C ASN A 57 -14.03 5.14 0.70
N TYR A 58 -14.07 5.02 -0.63
CA TYR A 58 -12.94 4.57 -1.46
C TYR A 58 -12.68 5.55 -2.59
N LEU A 59 -11.45 6.03 -2.69
CA LEU A 59 -11.00 6.88 -3.80
C LEU A 59 -9.92 6.15 -4.58
N PHE A 60 -10.26 5.71 -5.79
CA PHE A 60 -9.32 5.05 -6.71
C PHE A 60 -8.54 6.11 -7.47
N VAL A 61 -7.21 5.99 -7.45
CA VAL A 61 -6.29 6.97 -8.01
C VAL A 61 -5.22 6.31 -8.88
N VAL A 62 -4.78 7.04 -9.89
CA VAL A 62 -3.62 6.70 -10.71
C VAL A 62 -2.54 7.74 -10.45
N ASP A 63 -1.36 7.61 -10.96
CA ASP A 63 -0.09 8.32 -10.69
C ASP A 63 -0.12 9.81 -10.29
N MET A 64 -1.23 10.50 -10.51
CA MET A 64 -1.41 11.92 -10.15
C MET A 64 -1.18 12.24 -8.66
N PHE A 65 -1.20 11.22 -7.81
CA PHE A 65 -1.10 11.37 -6.36
C PHE A 65 0.32 11.15 -5.83
N ASN A 66 1.32 11.07 -6.72
CA ASN A 66 2.72 11.00 -6.30
C ASN A 66 3.19 12.30 -5.65
N GLU A 67 2.53 13.45 -5.95
CA GLU A 67 2.86 14.76 -5.37
C GLU A 67 1.63 15.56 -4.93
N GLY A 68 1.75 16.26 -3.80
CA GLY A 68 0.87 17.39 -3.45
C GLY A 68 -0.50 17.09 -2.85
N ILE A 69 -0.86 15.86 -2.43
CA ILE A 69 -2.11 15.63 -1.68
C ILE A 69 -1.83 15.37 -0.23
N ASP A 70 -2.39 16.21 0.59
CA ASP A 70 -2.45 16.03 2.03
C ASP A 70 -3.88 15.72 2.45
N ILE A 71 -4.14 14.45 2.82
CA ILE A 71 -5.41 14.04 3.41
C ILE A 71 -5.10 13.33 4.74
N PRO A 72 -4.93 14.08 5.84
CA PRO A 72 -4.63 13.49 7.15
C PRO A 72 -5.68 12.48 7.61
N ALA A 73 -6.91 12.63 7.14
CA ALA A 73 -8.04 11.79 7.52
C ALA A 73 -8.00 10.36 6.91
N ILE A 74 -7.11 10.06 5.96
CA ILE A 74 -6.97 8.69 5.40
C ILE A 74 -6.62 7.72 6.53
N ASP A 75 -7.42 6.69 6.69
CA ASP A 75 -7.22 5.61 7.66
C ASP A 75 -6.94 4.26 7.00
N THR A 76 -7.10 4.18 5.69
CA THR A 76 -6.89 2.95 4.91
C THR A 76 -6.16 3.26 3.59
N VAL A 77 -5.20 2.43 3.23
CA VAL A 77 -4.48 2.48 1.94
C VAL A 77 -4.55 1.11 1.28
N LEU A 78 -4.97 1.07 0.01
CA LEU A 78 -4.95 -0.13 -0.82
C LEU A 78 -3.91 0.03 -1.91
N PHE A 79 -2.88 -0.82 -1.92
CA PHE A 79 -1.95 -0.95 -3.03
C PHE A 79 -2.46 -2.02 -3.99
N LEU A 80 -3.20 -1.60 -5.02
CA LEU A 80 -3.75 -2.47 -6.06
C LEU A 80 -2.80 -2.60 -7.26
N ARG A 81 -1.61 -2.03 -7.15
CA ARG A 81 -0.54 -2.13 -8.13
C ARG A 81 0.78 -2.48 -7.46
N PRO A 82 1.65 -3.24 -8.12
CA PRO A 82 3.03 -3.36 -7.68
C PRO A 82 3.69 -1.98 -7.74
N THR A 83 4.23 -1.50 -6.63
CA THR A 83 4.98 -0.23 -6.58
C THR A 83 6.46 -0.58 -6.49
N GLU A 84 7.16 -0.60 -7.64
CA GLU A 84 8.57 -0.99 -7.74
C GLU A 84 9.50 0.00 -7.01
N SER A 85 9.20 1.30 -7.10
CA SER A 85 10.00 2.33 -6.43
C SER A 85 9.70 2.39 -4.93
N LEU A 86 10.70 2.06 -4.11
CA LEU A 86 10.63 2.21 -2.65
C LEU A 86 10.27 3.66 -2.25
N THR A 87 10.78 4.66 -2.95
CA THR A 87 10.48 6.07 -2.69
C THR A 87 9.01 6.38 -2.91
N ILE A 88 8.43 5.88 -4.01
CA ILE A 88 6.99 6.07 -4.31
C ILE A 88 6.15 5.34 -3.25
N PHE A 89 6.51 4.09 -2.92
CA PHE A 89 5.84 3.34 -1.85
C PHE A 89 5.83 4.09 -0.53
N LEU A 90 7.00 4.56 -0.06
CA LEU A 90 7.11 5.29 1.21
C LEU A 90 6.36 6.62 1.19
N ARG A 91 6.34 7.33 0.07
CA ARG A 91 5.54 8.56 -0.09
C ARG A 91 4.04 8.29 -0.01
N GLN A 92 3.57 7.22 -0.67
CA GLN A 92 2.16 6.81 -0.64
C GLN A 92 1.75 6.32 0.75
N PHE A 93 2.58 5.50 1.37
CA PHE A 93 2.41 5.00 2.73
C PHE A 93 2.39 6.14 3.76
N GLY A 94 3.36 7.06 3.68
CA GLY A 94 3.51 8.19 4.60
C GLY A 94 2.30 9.13 4.63
N ARG A 95 1.51 9.20 3.56
CA ARG A 95 0.25 9.97 3.54
C ARG A 95 -0.75 9.46 4.56
N GLY A 96 -0.81 8.14 4.72
CA GLY A 96 -1.66 7.51 5.72
C GLY A 96 -1.11 7.57 7.14
N LEU A 97 0.17 7.91 7.36
CA LEU A 97 0.75 7.97 8.71
C LEU A 97 0.46 9.26 9.48
N ARG A 98 -0.13 10.27 8.84
CA ARG A 98 -0.45 11.54 9.52
C ARG A 98 -1.52 11.35 10.58
N LYS A 99 -1.36 12.04 11.71
CA LYS A 99 -2.33 12.05 12.80
C LYS A 99 -3.56 12.87 12.41
N ALA A 100 -4.75 12.35 12.70
CA ALA A 100 -6.02 13.05 12.57
C ALA A 100 -6.89 12.74 13.79
N LYS A 101 -7.85 13.63 14.11
CA LYS A 101 -8.63 13.61 15.34
C LYS A 101 -9.29 12.26 15.63
N ASP A 102 -9.88 11.62 14.60
CA ASP A 102 -10.65 10.37 14.76
C ASP A 102 -9.93 9.14 14.20
N LYS A 103 -8.60 9.25 14.00
CA LYS A 103 -7.79 8.19 13.42
C LYS A 103 -6.91 7.53 14.47
N LYS A 104 -7.21 6.28 14.80
CA LYS A 104 -6.45 5.49 15.79
C LYS A 104 -5.25 4.77 15.18
N TYR A 105 -5.39 4.26 13.95
CA TYR A 105 -4.37 3.51 13.21
C TYR A 105 -4.54 3.70 11.70
N LEU A 106 -3.55 3.28 10.96
CA LEU A 106 -3.59 3.15 9.51
C LEU A 106 -3.65 1.67 9.16
N THR A 107 -4.65 1.27 8.39
CA THR A 107 -4.70 -0.05 7.76
C THR A 107 -4.09 0.03 6.37
N VAL A 108 -3.16 -0.87 6.06
CA VAL A 108 -2.57 -1.00 4.72
C VAL A 108 -2.85 -2.38 4.18
N LEU A 109 -3.47 -2.45 3.01
CA LEU A 109 -3.70 -3.67 2.26
C LEU A 109 -2.80 -3.62 1.01
N ASP A 110 -1.80 -4.49 0.98
CA ASP A 110 -0.89 -4.63 -0.16
C ASP A 110 -1.18 -5.96 -0.85
N PHE A 111 -1.68 -5.87 -2.07
CA PHE A 111 -2.03 -7.05 -2.87
C PHE A 111 -0.78 -7.55 -3.58
N VAL A 112 -0.13 -8.52 -2.99
CA VAL A 112 1.06 -9.20 -3.53
C VAL A 112 0.63 -10.04 -4.74
N GLY A 113 0.87 -9.52 -5.95
CA GLY A 113 0.68 -10.27 -7.19
C GLY A 113 1.97 -10.97 -7.62
N HIS A 114 1.91 -11.68 -8.74
CA HIS A 114 3.12 -12.13 -9.45
C HIS A 114 3.85 -10.89 -9.99
N SER A 115 4.59 -10.22 -9.10
CA SER A 115 5.43 -9.08 -9.46
C SER A 115 6.64 -9.57 -10.25
N ARG A 116 7.23 -8.68 -11.05
CA ARG A 116 8.47 -8.97 -11.77
C ARG A 116 9.58 -9.37 -10.78
N ALA A 117 10.53 -10.18 -11.23
CA ALA A 117 11.65 -10.66 -10.41
C ALA A 117 12.47 -9.52 -9.76
N GLU A 118 12.41 -8.31 -10.36
CA GLU A 118 13.09 -7.10 -9.89
C GLU A 118 12.43 -6.46 -8.65
N PHE A 119 11.23 -6.92 -8.28
CA PHE A 119 10.52 -6.37 -7.12
C PHE A 119 11.25 -6.73 -5.82
N ASN A 120 11.74 -5.75 -5.09
CA ASN A 120 12.59 -5.94 -3.93
C ASN A 120 11.80 -5.84 -2.61
N TYR A 121 11.27 -6.96 -2.15
CA TYR A 121 10.59 -7.04 -0.85
C TYR A 121 11.54 -6.81 0.32
N MET A 122 12.83 -7.18 0.19
CA MET A 122 13.80 -7.01 1.26
C MET A 122 13.96 -5.54 1.64
N ASP A 123 14.10 -4.64 0.65
CA ASP A 123 14.24 -3.21 0.91
C ASP A 123 12.95 -2.60 1.45
N ARG A 124 11.79 -3.07 1.00
CA ARG A 124 10.49 -2.61 1.52
C ARG A 124 10.33 -2.92 3.00
N PHE A 125 10.52 -4.18 3.39
CA PHE A 125 10.40 -4.56 4.80
C PHE A 125 11.47 -3.89 5.66
N ARG A 126 12.71 -3.77 5.16
CA ARG A 126 13.76 -3.03 5.88
C ARG A 126 13.39 -1.58 6.11
N ALA A 127 12.76 -0.92 5.13
CA ALA A 127 12.31 0.45 5.28
C ALA A 127 11.16 0.61 6.30
N LEU A 128 10.29 -0.40 6.41
CA LEU A 128 9.18 -0.40 7.38
C LEU A 128 9.64 -0.71 8.80
N MET A 129 10.53 -1.68 8.97
CA MET A 129 10.99 -2.15 10.29
C MET A 129 12.18 -1.35 10.84
N GLY A 130 12.97 -0.73 9.95
CA GLY A 130 14.25 -0.15 10.33
C GLY A 130 15.34 -1.20 10.56
N ARG A 131 16.29 -0.91 11.45
CA ARG A 131 17.36 -1.85 11.82
C ARG A 131 16.88 -2.76 12.94
N THR A 132 16.88 -4.07 12.69
CA THR A 132 16.59 -5.10 13.68
C THR A 132 17.81 -6.00 13.87
N SER A 133 17.84 -6.82 14.91
CA SER A 133 18.89 -7.81 15.17
C SER A 133 18.83 -9.01 14.21
N MET A 134 17.71 -9.18 13.50
CA MET A 134 17.49 -10.27 12.56
C MET A 134 17.61 -9.82 11.10
N SER A 135 17.88 -10.76 10.21
CA SER A 135 17.75 -10.53 8.78
C SER A 135 16.28 -10.34 8.40
N VAL A 136 16.01 -9.61 7.30
CA VAL A 136 14.63 -9.43 6.81
C VAL A 136 13.95 -10.76 6.53
N LYS A 137 14.70 -11.76 6.04
CA LYS A 137 14.20 -13.10 5.82
C LYS A 137 13.68 -13.74 7.11
N GLU A 138 14.50 -13.71 8.16
CA GLU A 138 14.12 -14.26 9.47
C GLU A 138 12.93 -13.52 10.09
N GLU A 139 12.84 -12.19 9.91
CA GLU A 139 11.68 -11.40 10.33
C GLU A 139 10.39 -11.88 9.64
N VAL A 140 10.43 -12.09 8.31
CA VAL A 140 9.29 -12.60 7.55
C VAL A 140 8.94 -14.03 7.96
N GLU A 141 9.92 -14.92 8.13
CA GLU A 141 9.71 -16.31 8.55
C GLU A 141 9.05 -16.41 9.93
N LYS A 142 9.42 -15.51 10.85
CA LYS A 142 8.95 -15.46 12.25
C LYS A 142 7.80 -14.49 12.49
N ASP A 143 7.10 -14.05 11.44
CA ASP A 143 5.95 -13.14 11.50
C ASP A 143 6.26 -11.80 12.19
N PHE A 144 7.45 -11.25 11.90
CA PHE A 144 7.88 -9.88 12.28
C PHE A 144 7.91 -9.61 13.80
N PRO A 145 8.73 -10.33 14.58
CA PRO A 145 8.77 -10.17 16.04
C PRO A 145 9.30 -8.81 16.52
N HIS A 146 10.00 -8.04 15.69
CA HIS A 146 10.61 -6.76 16.07
C HIS A 146 9.94 -5.53 15.44
N LEU A 147 8.64 -5.59 15.19
CA LEU A 147 7.90 -4.40 14.76
C LEU A 147 7.81 -3.35 15.87
N PRO A 148 7.76 -2.05 15.52
CA PRO A 148 7.47 -0.99 16.48
C PRO A 148 6.16 -1.25 17.24
N LEU A 149 6.10 -0.80 18.51
CA LEU A 149 4.90 -0.95 19.33
C LEU A 149 3.65 -0.41 18.63
N GLY A 150 2.59 -1.21 18.63
CA GLY A 150 1.32 -0.87 17.99
C GLY A 150 1.27 -1.13 16.48
N CYS A 151 2.33 -1.69 15.90
CA CYS A 151 2.34 -2.12 14.50
C CYS A 151 2.17 -3.64 14.40
N THR A 152 1.47 -4.08 13.36
CA THR A 152 1.32 -5.50 13.01
C THR A 152 1.46 -5.67 11.50
N ILE A 153 2.08 -6.74 11.07
CA ILE A 153 2.10 -7.19 9.67
C ILE A 153 1.56 -8.62 9.64
N GLN A 154 0.57 -8.86 8.81
CA GLN A 154 0.02 -10.19 8.57
C GLN A 154 0.18 -10.52 7.09
N LEU A 155 0.78 -11.63 6.78
CA LEU A 155 0.94 -12.14 5.42
C LEU A 155 0.04 -13.37 5.23
N GLU A 156 -0.66 -13.41 4.10
CA GLU A 156 -1.30 -14.65 3.68
C GLU A 156 -0.24 -15.72 3.37
N PRO A 157 -0.51 -17.02 3.62
CA PRO A 157 0.48 -18.09 3.44
C PRO A 157 1.14 -18.09 2.06
N LYS A 158 0.36 -17.99 0.98
CA LYS A 158 0.88 -17.93 -0.40
C LYS A 158 1.73 -16.68 -0.66
N ALA A 159 1.31 -15.53 -0.13
CA ALA A 159 2.07 -14.30 -0.25
C ALA A 159 3.40 -14.40 0.52
N LYS A 160 3.39 -15.01 1.71
CA LYS A 160 4.58 -15.25 2.52
C LYS A 160 5.60 -16.13 1.78
N GLU A 161 5.16 -17.24 1.20
CA GLU A 161 6.01 -18.13 0.40
C GLU A 161 6.64 -17.38 -0.79
N TYR A 162 5.85 -16.63 -1.54
CA TYR A 162 6.32 -15.84 -2.68
C TYR A 162 7.36 -14.79 -2.25
N ILE A 163 7.10 -14.06 -1.17
CA ILE A 163 8.00 -13.06 -0.62
C ILE A 163 9.35 -13.69 -0.21
N ILE A 164 9.32 -14.84 0.48
CA ILE A 164 10.53 -15.55 0.89
C ILE A 164 11.33 -16.02 -0.34
N GLN A 165 10.67 -16.52 -1.38
CA GLN A 165 11.33 -16.90 -2.64
C GLN A 165 12.01 -15.71 -3.30
N ASN A 166 11.34 -14.55 -3.37
CA ASN A 166 11.89 -13.30 -3.91
C ASN A 166 13.13 -12.84 -3.13
N ILE A 167 13.05 -12.83 -1.79
CA ILE A 167 14.19 -12.46 -0.92
C ILE A 167 15.37 -13.42 -1.13
N ASN A 168 15.14 -14.72 -1.22
CA ASN A 168 16.19 -15.71 -1.49
C ASN A 168 16.84 -15.49 -2.86
N GLY A 169 16.05 -15.23 -3.90
CA GLY A 169 16.54 -14.89 -5.24
C GLY A 169 17.47 -13.67 -5.20
N TYR A 170 17.06 -12.63 -4.49
CA TYR A 170 17.86 -11.40 -4.32
C TYR A 170 19.18 -11.66 -3.60
N ILE A 171 19.16 -12.39 -2.48
CA ILE A 171 20.38 -12.75 -1.72
C ILE A 171 21.34 -13.57 -2.59
N ASN A 172 20.84 -14.51 -3.39
CA ASN A 172 21.67 -15.35 -4.24
C ASN A 172 22.30 -14.58 -5.41
N SER A 173 21.61 -13.58 -5.96
CA SER A 173 22.18 -12.71 -7.00
C SER A 173 23.36 -11.89 -6.47
N PHE A 174 23.28 -11.36 -5.26
CA PHE A 174 24.39 -10.63 -4.61
C PHE A 174 25.62 -11.51 -4.34
N LYS A 175 25.40 -12.77 -3.94
CA LYS A 175 26.52 -13.72 -3.72
C LYS A 175 27.27 -14.02 -5.03
N LYS A 176 26.57 -14.15 -6.16
CA LYS A 176 27.20 -14.38 -7.47
C LYS A 176 28.01 -13.19 -7.95
N THR A 177 27.63 -11.96 -7.67
CA THR A 177 28.33 -10.74 -8.10
C THR A 177 29.62 -10.46 -7.27
N ARG A 178 29.79 -11.09 -6.10
CA ARG A 178 30.96 -10.94 -5.23
C ARG A 178 32.09 -11.96 -5.50
N ILE A 179 31.90 -12.87 -6.46
CA ILE A 179 32.88 -13.94 -6.78
C ILE A 179 33.66 -13.64 -8.09
N ILE A 180 33.60 -12.40 -8.58
CA ILE A 180 34.38 -11.94 -9.74
C ILE A 180 35.43 -10.93 -9.26
#